data_b796c05bf5da2e4ad32a3b47c52bdfe7
#
_entry.id   b796c05bf5da2e4ad32a3b47c52bdfe7
#
_cell.length_a   1.000
_cell.length_b   1.000
_cell.length_c   1.000
_cell.angle_alpha   90.00
_cell.angle_beta   90.00
_cell.angle_gamma   90.00
#
_symmetry.space_group_name_H-M   'P 1'
#
loop_
_entity.id
_entity.type
_entity.pdbx_description
1 polymer ?
#
loop_
_entity_poly.entity_id
_entity_poly.type
_entity_poly.pdbx_seq_one_letter_code
_entity_poly.pdbx_strand_id
1 'polypeptide(L)'
;MTFISVFLLWMTGGLGLLIQDPPASQEAPAPAAKTTVPATRSDDSNIQGTWCVVASKDSGGTAPPEALRDIRFVITKEKMTMESGGRKQESTYTLDPSTSPKSIDLTTDGRTKPGIYELRGETLRICFSENTDKRPTAFDSQPDSVNDVVLTMKRMTPEDLDDAKGDHEKIQGTWKVISAEDSGRKAPDEAIKNLKWVITKDKITYKFGEKAKELSFMLEATKKPQWIDLTEGDLTTLGIYKLEGDNLKVCFPEVPQGPKGKRSTAFESKPDSVNDILIILKREIP
;
A
#
# COMPACT_ATOMS: atom_id res chain seq x y z
N MET A 1 11.33 -4.69 17.20
CA MET A 1 11.61 -4.18 15.84
C MET A 1 10.26 -3.97 15.18
N THR A 2 9.99 -2.76 14.74
CA THR A 2 8.69 -2.35 14.21
C THR A 2 8.54 -2.86 12.77
N PHE A 3 7.37 -3.33 12.37
CA PHE A 3 7.03 -3.82 11.00
C PHE A 3 7.51 -2.92 9.85
N ILE A 4 7.74 -1.65 10.11
CA ILE A 4 8.26 -0.68 9.14
C ILE A 4 9.73 -0.95 8.78
N SER A 5 10.53 -1.51 9.68
CA SER A 5 11.96 -1.79 9.45
C SER A 5 12.19 -2.92 8.44
N VAL A 6 11.30 -3.89 8.40
CA VAL A 6 11.41 -5.06 7.51
C VAL A 6 11.17 -4.67 6.05
N PHE A 7 10.21 -3.78 5.79
CA PHE A 7 9.96 -3.25 4.46
C PHE A 7 11.06 -2.28 3.97
N LEU A 8 11.71 -1.55 4.91
CA LEU A 8 12.82 -0.65 4.56
C LEU A 8 14.11 -1.43 4.20
N LEU A 9 14.32 -2.62 4.75
CA LEU A 9 15.50 -3.45 4.45
C LEU A 9 15.49 -3.98 3.01
N TRP A 10 14.32 -4.08 2.40
CA TRP A 10 14.16 -4.39 0.98
C TRP A 10 14.58 -3.23 0.06
N MET A 11 14.59 -2.00 0.58
CA MET A 11 14.87 -0.78 -0.18
C MET A 11 16.30 -0.25 0.00
N THR A 12 17.08 -0.76 0.95
CA THR A 12 18.47 -0.35 1.14
C THR A 12 19.39 -1.51 0.77
N GLY A 13 19.91 -1.49 -0.45
CA GLY A 13 21.04 -2.32 -0.85
C GLY A 13 22.24 -2.03 0.07
N GLY A 14 22.41 -2.85 1.10
CA GLY A 14 23.57 -2.77 1.99
C GLY A 14 24.86 -3.05 1.24
N LEU A 15 25.69 -2.04 1.14
CA LEU A 15 27.06 -2.11 0.63
C LEU A 15 27.90 -2.94 1.61
N GLY A 16 28.24 -4.15 1.22
CA GLY A 16 29.15 -5.02 1.94
C GLY A 16 30.05 -5.77 0.97
N LEU A 17 31.21 -5.19 0.71
CA LEU A 17 32.28 -5.71 -0.12
C LEU A 17 33.00 -6.82 0.63
N LEU A 18 33.00 -8.06 0.15
CA LEU A 18 34.10 -9.02 0.36
C LEU A 18 34.14 -9.97 -0.84
N ILE A 19 35.27 -9.89 -1.50
CA ILE A 19 35.74 -10.71 -2.63
C ILE A 19 36.23 -12.03 -2.09
N GLN A 20 35.78 -13.15 -2.63
CA GLN A 20 36.50 -14.41 -2.64
C GLN A 20 36.13 -15.22 -3.89
N ASP A 21 37.19 -15.69 -4.57
CA ASP A 21 37.18 -16.42 -5.84
C ASP A 21 36.57 -17.83 -5.75
N PRO A 22 36.10 -18.40 -6.89
CA PRO A 22 35.37 -19.66 -6.94
C PRO A 22 36.27 -20.87 -7.17
N PRO A 23 35.91 -22.07 -6.74
CA PRO A 23 36.44 -23.32 -7.32
C PRO A 23 35.56 -23.91 -8.40
N ALA A 24 36.23 -24.59 -9.28
CA ALA A 24 35.87 -25.08 -10.60
C ALA A 24 34.63 -25.95 -10.73
N SER A 25 34.06 -25.83 -11.93
CA SER A 25 32.99 -26.57 -12.61
C SER A 25 33.04 -28.09 -12.48
N GLN A 26 31.85 -28.67 -12.21
CA GLN A 26 31.51 -30.03 -12.66
C GLN A 26 30.21 -29.95 -13.49
N GLU A 27 30.35 -30.48 -14.69
CA GLU A 27 29.34 -30.59 -15.73
C GLU A 27 28.26 -31.62 -15.32
N ALA A 28 26.99 -31.23 -15.32
CA ALA A 28 25.86 -32.07 -15.03
C ALA A 28 25.15 -32.50 -16.34
N PRO A 29 24.60 -33.72 -16.44
CA PRO A 29 24.08 -34.30 -17.69
C PRO A 29 22.74 -33.65 -18.11
N ALA A 30 22.52 -33.63 -19.45
CA ALA A 30 21.37 -33.03 -20.11
C ALA A 30 20.03 -33.65 -19.69
N PRO A 31 18.97 -32.82 -19.53
CA PRO A 31 17.64 -33.36 -19.16
C PRO A 31 16.89 -33.94 -20.33
N ALA A 32 16.20 -35.05 -20.04
CA ALA A 32 15.34 -35.79 -20.96
C ALA A 32 14.11 -34.94 -21.40
N ALA A 33 13.73 -35.11 -22.65
CA ALA A 33 12.59 -34.46 -23.28
C ALA A 33 11.27 -34.75 -22.53
N LYS A 34 10.56 -33.70 -22.12
CA LYS A 34 9.23 -33.79 -21.50
C LYS A 34 8.13 -33.70 -22.55
N THR A 35 7.24 -34.64 -22.51
CA THR A 35 6.00 -34.75 -23.28
C THR A 35 5.08 -33.58 -23.00
N THR A 36 4.68 -32.85 -24.02
CA THR A 36 3.76 -31.71 -23.97
C THR A 36 2.33 -32.16 -23.68
N VAL A 37 1.78 -31.77 -22.55
CA VAL A 37 0.35 -31.78 -22.24
C VAL A 37 -0.25 -30.44 -22.67
N PRO A 38 -1.46 -30.35 -23.27
CA PRO A 38 -1.99 -29.10 -23.82
C PRO A 38 -2.27 -28.09 -22.73
N ALA A 39 -1.82 -26.85 -22.97
CA ALA A 39 -1.81 -25.75 -22.05
C ALA A 39 -3.23 -25.32 -21.67
N THR A 40 -3.63 -25.60 -20.45
CA THR A 40 -4.50 -24.70 -19.66
C THR A 40 -3.80 -23.34 -19.62
N ARG A 41 -4.54 -22.22 -19.80
CA ARG A 41 -3.98 -20.85 -19.76
C ARG A 41 -2.96 -20.78 -18.65
N SER A 42 -1.71 -20.50 -19.00
CA SER A 42 -0.58 -20.58 -18.06
C SER A 42 -0.78 -19.58 -16.94
N ASP A 43 -0.39 -19.93 -15.72
CA ASP A 43 -0.42 -19.02 -14.57
C ASP A 43 0.27 -17.69 -14.89
N ASP A 44 1.23 -17.68 -15.83
CA ASP A 44 1.90 -16.47 -16.33
C ASP A 44 0.94 -15.42 -16.89
N SER A 45 -0.14 -15.81 -17.57
CA SER A 45 -1.13 -14.86 -18.05
C SER A 45 -2.13 -14.46 -16.95
N ASN A 46 -2.39 -15.36 -16.01
CA ASN A 46 -3.38 -15.17 -14.97
C ASN A 46 -2.85 -14.34 -13.79
N ILE A 47 -1.54 -14.32 -13.56
CA ILE A 47 -0.93 -13.52 -12.49
C ILE A 47 -0.79 -12.04 -12.88
N GLN A 48 -0.80 -11.70 -14.18
CA GLN A 48 -0.62 -10.33 -14.65
C GLN A 48 -1.77 -9.44 -14.23
N GLY A 49 -1.48 -8.17 -13.97
CA GLY A 49 -2.43 -7.16 -13.55
C GLY A 49 -1.94 -6.35 -12.35
N THR A 50 -2.83 -5.54 -11.79
CA THR A 50 -2.54 -4.75 -10.59
C THR A 50 -3.20 -5.40 -9.39
N TRP A 51 -2.44 -5.51 -8.31
CA TRP A 51 -2.81 -6.18 -7.09
C TRP A 51 -2.60 -5.28 -5.88
N CYS A 52 -3.58 -5.16 -5.00
CA CYS A 52 -3.42 -4.48 -3.71
C CYS A 52 -3.15 -5.51 -2.60
N VAL A 53 -2.22 -5.20 -1.69
CA VAL A 53 -1.95 -6.05 -0.53
C VAL A 53 -3.07 -5.86 0.49
N VAL A 54 -3.74 -6.96 0.85
CA VAL A 54 -4.85 -6.95 1.82
C VAL A 54 -4.50 -7.60 3.15
N ALA A 55 -3.44 -8.40 3.18
CA ALA A 55 -2.87 -8.95 4.41
C ALA A 55 -1.38 -9.25 4.22
N SER A 56 -0.60 -9.03 5.26
CA SER A 56 0.79 -9.45 5.38
C SER A 56 1.01 -10.08 6.75
N LYS A 57 1.72 -11.20 6.76
CA LYS A 57 2.21 -11.84 7.98
C LYS A 57 3.72 -11.93 7.92
N ASP A 58 4.36 -11.66 9.03
CA ASP A 58 5.80 -11.74 9.20
C ASP A 58 6.12 -12.17 10.62
N SER A 59 6.99 -13.15 10.79
CA SER A 59 7.43 -13.68 12.09
C SER A 59 6.23 -13.98 13.03
N GLY A 60 5.14 -14.54 12.48
CA GLY A 60 3.90 -14.81 13.22
C GLY A 60 3.04 -13.60 13.54
N GLY A 61 3.52 -12.38 13.25
CA GLY A 61 2.75 -11.15 13.37
C GLY A 61 1.91 -10.86 12.13
N THR A 62 0.84 -10.09 12.27
CA THR A 62 0.03 -9.59 11.16
C THR A 62 0.20 -8.09 11.05
N ALA A 63 0.54 -7.61 9.86
CA ALA A 63 0.61 -6.17 9.63
C ALA A 63 -0.78 -5.54 9.77
N PRO A 64 -0.88 -4.38 10.42
CA PRO A 64 -2.14 -3.67 10.51
C PRO A 64 -2.58 -3.19 9.12
N PRO A 65 -3.89 -3.17 8.83
CA PRO A 65 -4.41 -2.83 7.50
C PRO A 65 -3.91 -1.48 6.96
N GLU A 66 -3.70 -0.51 7.85
CA GLU A 66 -3.19 0.82 7.51
C GLU A 66 -1.76 0.80 6.94
N ALA A 67 -0.92 -0.14 7.35
CA ALA A 67 0.44 -0.29 6.85
C ALA A 67 0.51 -0.92 5.44
N LEU A 68 -0.60 -1.47 4.96
CA LEU A 68 -0.67 -2.20 3.69
C LEU A 68 -1.35 -1.41 2.56
N ARG A 69 -1.95 -0.27 2.87
CA ARG A 69 -2.89 0.44 1.98
C ARG A 69 -2.30 0.93 0.69
N ASP A 70 -1.08 1.42 0.73
CA ASP A 70 -0.38 2.00 -0.41
C ASP A 70 0.56 1.01 -1.09
N ILE A 71 0.52 -0.28 -0.64
CA ILE A 71 1.35 -1.31 -1.23
C ILE A 71 0.59 -1.96 -2.39
N ARG A 72 1.11 -1.75 -3.59
CA ARG A 72 0.58 -2.32 -4.82
C ARG A 72 1.65 -3.10 -5.54
N PHE A 73 1.22 -4.12 -6.26
CA PHE A 73 2.05 -4.87 -7.18
C PHE A 73 1.47 -4.76 -8.58
N VAL A 74 2.26 -4.24 -9.51
CA VAL A 74 1.94 -4.24 -10.93
C VAL A 74 2.75 -5.38 -11.55
N ILE A 75 2.05 -6.41 -12.00
CA ILE A 75 2.66 -7.62 -12.58
C ILE A 75 2.40 -7.64 -14.08
N THR A 76 3.46 -7.60 -14.83
CA THR A 76 3.48 -7.74 -16.30
C THR A 76 4.08 -9.09 -16.67
N LYS A 77 4.20 -9.40 -17.96
CA LYS A 77 4.83 -10.64 -18.42
C LYS A 77 6.28 -10.80 -17.96
N GLU A 78 6.99 -9.69 -17.78
CA GLU A 78 8.44 -9.70 -17.55
C GLU A 78 8.82 -9.22 -16.14
N LYS A 79 7.99 -8.39 -15.52
CA LYS A 79 8.34 -7.68 -14.30
C LYS A 79 7.20 -7.69 -13.29
N MET A 80 7.60 -7.71 -12.03
CA MET A 80 6.78 -7.41 -10.87
C MET A 80 7.29 -6.11 -10.26
N THR A 81 6.47 -5.08 -10.28
CA THR A 81 6.80 -3.76 -9.69
C THR A 81 6.01 -3.59 -8.40
N MET A 82 6.71 -3.48 -7.29
CA MET A 82 6.12 -3.08 -6.02
C MET A 82 6.12 -1.55 -5.93
N GLU A 83 4.97 -0.98 -5.61
CA GLU A 83 4.78 0.44 -5.36
C GLU A 83 4.36 0.63 -3.91
N SER A 84 5.03 1.52 -3.17
CA SER A 84 4.70 1.86 -1.78
C SER A 84 5.26 3.23 -1.42
N GLY A 85 4.43 4.10 -0.82
CA GLY A 85 4.84 5.43 -0.36
C GLY A 85 5.50 6.29 -1.46
N GLY A 86 5.02 6.19 -2.71
CA GLY A 86 5.58 6.89 -3.86
C GLY A 86 6.91 6.32 -4.39
N ARG A 87 7.41 5.22 -3.80
CA ARG A 87 8.61 4.50 -4.26
C ARG A 87 8.19 3.31 -5.10
N LYS A 88 9.05 2.97 -6.08
CA LYS A 88 8.87 1.81 -6.94
C LYS A 88 10.08 0.93 -6.88
N GLN A 89 9.87 -0.38 -6.77
CA GLN A 89 10.91 -1.39 -6.87
C GLN A 89 10.52 -2.38 -7.95
N GLU A 90 11.37 -2.54 -8.93
CA GLU A 90 11.20 -3.48 -10.03
C GLU A 90 11.98 -4.77 -9.76
N SER A 91 11.35 -5.89 -10.08
CA SER A 91 11.94 -7.23 -10.00
C SER A 91 11.53 -8.02 -11.23
N THR A 92 12.38 -8.88 -11.72
CA THR A 92 11.98 -9.92 -12.67
C THR A 92 11.51 -11.14 -11.90
N TYR A 93 10.67 -11.97 -12.49
CA TYR A 93 10.18 -13.17 -11.83
C TYR A 93 10.09 -14.35 -12.81
N THR A 94 10.14 -15.56 -12.26
CA THR A 94 9.86 -16.79 -12.98
C THR A 94 8.89 -17.65 -12.18
N LEU A 95 7.97 -18.35 -12.86
CA LEU A 95 6.99 -19.22 -12.23
C LEU A 95 7.24 -20.67 -12.63
N ASP A 96 7.07 -21.59 -11.68
CA ASP A 96 6.95 -23.01 -11.97
C ASP A 96 5.64 -23.55 -11.37
N PRO A 97 4.58 -23.62 -12.17
CA PRO A 97 3.28 -24.14 -11.72
C PRO A 97 3.25 -25.67 -11.56
N SER A 98 4.31 -26.38 -11.95
CA SER A 98 4.37 -27.85 -11.84
C SER A 98 4.74 -28.35 -10.45
N THR A 99 5.27 -27.46 -9.59
CA THR A 99 5.63 -27.79 -8.20
C THR A 99 4.43 -27.72 -7.25
N SER A 100 4.55 -28.37 -6.09
CA SER A 100 3.54 -28.29 -5.02
C SER A 100 4.20 -28.03 -3.67
N PRO A 101 4.03 -26.83 -3.09
CA PRO A 101 3.37 -25.63 -3.62
C PRO A 101 4.02 -25.14 -4.93
N LYS A 102 3.25 -24.38 -5.75
CA LYS A 102 3.78 -23.72 -6.95
C LYS A 102 4.89 -22.74 -6.58
N SER A 103 5.95 -22.70 -7.37
CA SER A 103 7.13 -21.90 -7.04
C SER A 103 7.23 -20.62 -7.87
N ILE A 104 7.75 -19.58 -7.25
CA ILE A 104 8.08 -18.29 -7.83
C ILE A 104 9.49 -17.90 -7.41
N ASP A 105 10.31 -17.45 -8.35
CA ASP A 105 11.60 -16.86 -8.07
C ASP A 105 11.56 -15.39 -8.44
N LEU A 106 11.94 -14.51 -7.50
CA LEU A 106 11.92 -13.06 -7.66
C LEU A 106 13.36 -12.55 -7.65
N THR A 107 13.79 -11.90 -8.74
CA THR A 107 15.13 -11.36 -8.87
C THR A 107 15.09 -9.84 -8.83
N THR A 108 15.74 -9.26 -7.81
CA THR A 108 15.88 -7.82 -7.58
C THR A 108 17.35 -7.48 -7.45
N ASP A 109 17.86 -6.53 -8.21
CA ASP A 109 19.26 -6.09 -8.19
C ASP A 109 20.27 -7.25 -8.29
N GLY A 110 19.95 -8.23 -9.15
CA GLY A 110 20.80 -9.41 -9.39
C GLY A 110 20.75 -10.49 -8.28
N ARG A 111 19.93 -10.30 -7.25
CA ARG A 111 19.72 -11.31 -6.20
C ARG A 111 18.38 -11.99 -6.40
N THR A 112 18.38 -13.31 -6.42
CA THR A 112 17.17 -14.11 -6.55
C THR A 112 16.70 -14.61 -5.19
N LYS A 113 15.43 -14.34 -4.88
CA LYS A 113 14.73 -14.88 -3.70
C LYS A 113 13.76 -15.98 -4.15
N PRO A 114 13.93 -17.22 -3.69
CA PRO A 114 12.99 -18.29 -3.94
C PRO A 114 11.74 -18.12 -3.08
N GLY A 115 10.57 -18.31 -3.67
CA GLY A 115 9.28 -18.22 -3.00
C GLY A 115 8.30 -19.25 -3.50
N ILE A 116 7.11 -19.25 -2.92
CA ILE A 116 5.97 -20.04 -3.37
C ILE A 116 4.78 -19.11 -3.64
N TYR A 117 3.90 -19.49 -4.55
CA TYR A 117 2.68 -18.72 -4.82
C TYR A 117 1.45 -19.61 -4.96
N GLU A 118 0.30 -19.00 -4.73
CA GLU A 118 -1.02 -19.57 -4.93
C GLU A 118 -1.91 -18.51 -5.57
N LEU A 119 -2.50 -18.85 -6.72
CA LEU A 119 -3.45 -18.00 -7.42
C LEU A 119 -4.82 -18.67 -7.43
N ARG A 120 -5.81 -18.03 -6.80
CA ARG A 120 -7.21 -18.49 -6.73
C ARG A 120 -8.15 -17.37 -7.12
N GLY A 121 -8.63 -17.35 -8.37
CA GLY A 121 -9.48 -16.28 -8.89
C GLY A 121 -8.79 -14.92 -8.75
N GLU A 122 -9.41 -14.00 -8.03
CA GLU A 122 -8.91 -12.64 -7.81
C GLU A 122 -8.04 -12.51 -6.54
N THR A 123 -7.54 -13.62 -6.02
CA THR A 123 -6.63 -13.64 -4.85
C THR A 123 -5.30 -14.27 -5.23
N LEU A 124 -4.21 -13.55 -4.97
CA LEU A 124 -2.83 -14.01 -5.13
C LEU A 124 -2.16 -14.02 -3.75
N ARG A 125 -1.59 -15.17 -3.39
CA ARG A 125 -0.75 -15.30 -2.19
C ARG A 125 0.68 -15.60 -2.63
N ILE A 126 1.64 -14.92 -2.01
CA ILE A 126 3.06 -15.16 -2.23
C ILE A 126 3.74 -15.29 -0.87
N CYS A 127 4.65 -16.24 -0.75
CA CYS A 127 5.47 -16.41 0.45
C CYS A 127 6.93 -16.45 0.05
N PHE A 128 7.75 -15.64 0.74
CA PHE A 128 9.20 -15.61 0.60
C PHE A 128 9.88 -15.80 1.95
N SER A 129 11.08 -16.37 1.94
CA SER A 129 11.96 -16.34 3.10
C SER A 129 12.82 -15.08 3.07
N GLU A 130 12.86 -14.32 4.17
CA GLU A 130 13.68 -13.11 4.24
C GLU A 130 15.15 -13.38 4.48
N ASN A 131 15.47 -14.37 5.29
CA ASN A 131 16.83 -14.59 5.79
C ASN A 131 17.50 -15.84 5.26
N THR A 132 16.87 -16.58 4.37
CA THR A 132 17.46 -17.78 3.81
C THR A 132 17.23 -17.85 2.30
N ASP A 133 18.20 -18.44 1.59
CA ASP A 133 18.02 -18.77 0.17
C ASP A 133 17.18 -20.05 -0.01
N LYS A 134 16.52 -20.50 1.06
CA LYS A 134 15.65 -21.70 1.01
C LYS A 134 14.23 -21.28 0.64
N ARG A 135 13.63 -22.05 -0.27
CA ARG A 135 12.23 -21.88 -0.66
C ARG A 135 11.31 -22.24 0.50
N PRO A 136 10.31 -21.42 0.84
CA PRO A 136 9.25 -21.80 1.75
C PRO A 136 8.51 -23.04 1.28
N THR A 137 8.01 -23.84 2.21
CA THR A 137 7.24 -25.06 1.90
C THR A 137 5.76 -24.94 2.22
N ALA A 138 5.39 -23.84 2.93
CA ALA A 138 4.01 -23.56 3.31
C ALA A 138 3.76 -22.02 3.34
N PHE A 139 2.50 -21.63 3.25
CA PHE A 139 2.05 -20.23 3.44
C PHE A 139 1.82 -19.97 4.91
N ASP A 140 2.86 -20.09 5.69
CA ASP A 140 2.83 -19.91 7.13
C ASP A 140 3.97 -18.98 7.56
N SER A 141 3.71 -18.19 8.60
CA SER A 141 4.68 -17.32 9.23
C SER A 141 4.58 -17.58 10.74
N GLN A 142 5.59 -18.25 11.30
CA GLN A 142 5.64 -18.62 12.70
C GLN A 142 6.58 -17.70 13.47
N PRO A 143 6.35 -17.45 14.77
CA PRO A 143 7.21 -16.59 15.58
C PRO A 143 8.69 -17.03 15.59
N ASP A 144 8.92 -18.32 15.48
CA ASP A 144 10.25 -18.95 15.53
C ASP A 144 10.75 -19.43 14.16
N SER A 145 9.93 -19.34 13.12
CA SER A 145 10.39 -19.55 11.74
C SER A 145 11.12 -18.30 11.32
N VAL A 146 12.38 -18.49 10.95
CA VAL A 146 13.25 -17.40 10.56
C VAL A 146 12.68 -16.74 9.30
N ASN A 147 11.68 -15.87 9.52
CA ASN A 147 11.23 -14.78 8.65
C ASN A 147 10.61 -15.14 7.29
N ASP A 148 9.61 -15.99 7.26
CA ASP A 148 8.77 -16.14 6.07
C ASP A 148 7.70 -15.04 6.03
N VAL A 149 7.76 -14.20 5.02
CA VAL A 149 6.74 -13.19 4.75
C VAL A 149 5.67 -13.76 3.85
N VAL A 150 4.42 -13.71 4.30
CA VAL A 150 3.26 -14.14 3.53
C VAL A 150 2.44 -12.92 3.16
N LEU A 151 2.38 -12.59 1.87
CA LEU A 151 1.53 -11.55 1.31
C LEU A 151 0.25 -12.18 0.75
N THR A 152 -0.88 -11.58 1.08
CA THR A 152 -2.16 -11.87 0.43
C THR A 152 -2.62 -10.62 -0.30
N MET A 153 -2.90 -10.78 -1.58
CA MET A 153 -3.24 -9.68 -2.48
C MET A 153 -4.57 -9.95 -3.17
N LYS A 154 -5.32 -8.88 -3.43
CA LYS A 154 -6.50 -8.91 -4.30
C LYS A 154 -6.22 -8.16 -5.58
N ARG A 155 -6.75 -8.70 -6.69
CA ARG A 155 -6.69 -8.03 -7.99
C ARG A 155 -7.51 -6.75 -7.94
N MET A 156 -6.96 -5.69 -8.48
CA MET A 156 -7.69 -4.44 -8.69
C MET A 156 -8.40 -4.51 -10.03
N THR A 157 -9.67 -4.12 -10.04
CA THR A 157 -10.43 -3.98 -11.27
C THR A 157 -10.05 -2.69 -12.01
N PRO A 158 -10.33 -2.54 -13.30
CA PRO A 158 -10.17 -1.27 -13.99
C PRO A 158 -10.91 -0.11 -13.30
N GLU A 159 -12.09 -0.38 -12.74
CA GLU A 159 -12.89 0.59 -11.97
C GLU A 159 -12.17 1.03 -10.69
N ASP A 160 -11.59 0.08 -9.93
CA ASP A 160 -10.79 0.40 -8.74
C ASP A 160 -9.57 1.28 -9.08
N LEU A 161 -8.95 1.04 -10.23
CA LEU A 161 -7.80 1.82 -10.71
C LEU A 161 -8.21 3.22 -11.15
N ASP A 162 -9.34 3.35 -11.85
CA ASP A 162 -9.87 4.64 -12.29
C ASP A 162 -10.35 5.47 -11.11
N ASP A 163 -11.03 4.87 -10.14
CA ASP A 163 -11.48 5.56 -8.92
C ASP A 163 -10.28 6.08 -8.11
N ALA A 164 -9.29 5.23 -7.86
CA ALA A 164 -8.12 5.62 -7.08
C ALA A 164 -7.32 6.73 -7.77
N LYS A 165 -7.12 6.65 -9.08
CA LYS A 165 -6.42 7.68 -9.87
C LYS A 165 -7.29 8.91 -10.08
N GLY A 166 -8.58 8.70 -10.34
CA GLY A 166 -9.54 9.78 -10.60
C GLY A 166 -9.70 10.71 -9.41
N ASP A 167 -9.86 10.19 -8.21
CA ASP A 167 -10.02 11.01 -7.01
C ASP A 167 -8.73 11.74 -6.64
N HIS A 168 -7.57 11.09 -6.80
CA HIS A 168 -6.29 11.74 -6.57
C HIS A 168 -6.03 12.92 -7.53
N GLU A 169 -6.44 12.81 -8.77
CA GLU A 169 -6.36 13.91 -9.74
C GLU A 169 -7.41 14.99 -9.45
N LYS A 170 -8.64 14.58 -9.16
CA LYS A 170 -9.76 15.49 -8.92
C LYS A 170 -9.64 16.29 -7.62
N ILE A 171 -9.00 15.76 -6.57
CA ILE A 171 -8.84 16.47 -5.31
C ILE A 171 -7.82 17.60 -5.37
N GLN A 172 -6.95 17.63 -6.39
CA GLN A 172 -5.94 18.67 -6.55
C GLN A 172 -6.56 20.05 -6.67
N GLY A 173 -5.86 21.08 -6.16
CA GLY A 173 -6.27 22.49 -6.27
C GLY A 173 -6.43 23.18 -4.94
N THR A 174 -7.05 24.36 -4.96
CA THR A 174 -7.29 25.19 -3.77
C THR A 174 -8.73 25.03 -3.31
N TRP A 175 -8.89 24.77 -2.04
CA TRP A 175 -10.16 24.53 -1.39
C TRP A 175 -10.37 25.48 -0.22
N LYS A 176 -11.49 26.20 -0.22
CA LYS A 176 -11.89 27.07 0.89
C LYS A 176 -12.75 26.30 1.87
N VAL A 177 -12.44 26.39 3.17
CA VAL A 177 -13.32 25.84 4.21
C VAL A 177 -14.60 26.68 4.28
N ILE A 178 -15.74 26.03 4.14
CA ILE A 178 -17.06 26.67 4.21
C ILE A 178 -17.85 26.25 5.45
N SER A 179 -17.47 25.17 6.10
CA SER A 179 -17.98 24.75 7.40
C SER A 179 -16.95 23.88 8.11
N ALA A 180 -16.87 24.04 9.42
CA ALA A 180 -16.14 23.14 10.30
C ALA A 180 -16.94 22.92 11.57
N GLU A 181 -16.99 21.67 12.02
CA GLU A 181 -17.65 21.26 13.25
C GLU A 181 -16.69 20.42 14.08
N ASP A 182 -16.66 20.66 15.37
CA ASP A 182 -15.89 19.94 16.34
C ASP A 182 -16.77 19.58 17.54
N SER A 183 -16.81 18.31 17.90
CA SER A 183 -17.61 17.82 19.03
C SER A 183 -19.07 18.33 18.99
N GLY A 184 -19.67 18.32 17.80
CA GLY A 184 -21.03 18.80 17.55
C GLY A 184 -21.20 20.33 17.58
N ARG A 185 -20.12 21.08 17.70
CA ARG A 185 -20.15 22.55 17.72
C ARG A 185 -19.63 23.11 16.40
N LYS A 186 -20.45 23.92 15.75
CA LYS A 186 -20.05 24.61 14.52
C LYS A 186 -19.06 25.73 14.85
N ALA A 187 -17.97 25.80 14.12
CA ALA A 187 -17.03 26.89 14.20
C ALA A 187 -17.66 28.21 13.72
N PRO A 188 -17.40 29.35 14.36
CA PRO A 188 -17.85 30.65 13.87
C PRO A 188 -17.30 30.94 12.47
N ASP A 189 -18.07 31.60 11.62
CA ASP A 189 -17.67 31.96 10.26
C ASP A 189 -16.36 32.75 10.21
N GLU A 190 -16.14 33.62 11.20
CA GLU A 190 -14.90 34.40 11.37
C GLU A 190 -13.67 33.51 11.57
N ALA A 191 -13.82 32.38 12.25
CA ALA A 191 -12.72 31.43 12.51
C ALA A 191 -12.31 30.65 11.26
N ILE A 192 -13.21 30.46 10.30
CA ILE A 192 -12.96 29.63 9.12
C ILE A 192 -12.80 30.42 7.82
N LYS A 193 -13.15 31.72 7.80
CA LYS A 193 -13.21 32.52 6.56
C LYS A 193 -11.90 32.56 5.77
N ASN A 194 -10.75 32.44 6.46
CA ASN A 194 -9.42 32.47 5.87
C ASN A 194 -8.74 31.08 5.83
N LEU A 195 -9.46 30.03 6.19
CA LEU A 195 -8.94 28.67 6.13
C LEU A 195 -9.02 28.12 4.70
N LYS A 196 -7.87 27.73 4.18
CA LYS A 196 -7.74 27.13 2.87
C LYS A 196 -6.86 25.88 2.93
N TRP A 197 -7.20 24.92 2.09
CA TRP A 197 -6.36 23.77 1.79
C TRP A 197 -5.84 23.92 0.37
N VAL A 198 -4.55 23.82 0.19
CA VAL A 198 -3.92 23.72 -1.12
C VAL A 198 -3.43 22.27 -1.25
N ILE A 199 -4.03 21.54 -2.17
CA ILE A 199 -3.72 20.14 -2.39
C ILE A 199 -2.93 20.01 -3.69
N THR A 200 -1.71 19.52 -3.59
CA THR A 200 -0.78 19.33 -4.71
C THR A 200 -0.04 18.02 -4.59
N LYS A 201 -0.15 17.16 -5.60
CA LYS A 201 0.43 15.81 -5.61
C LYS A 201 -0.05 15.01 -4.38
N ASP A 202 0.86 14.71 -3.46
CA ASP A 202 0.69 13.94 -2.24
C ASP A 202 0.67 14.80 -0.96
N LYS A 203 0.51 16.13 -1.13
CA LYS A 203 0.62 17.11 -0.03
C LYS A 203 -0.63 17.96 0.10
N ILE A 204 -1.02 18.21 1.34
CA ILE A 204 -2.02 19.19 1.72
C ILE A 204 -1.33 20.29 2.51
N THR A 205 -1.43 21.52 2.05
CA THR A 205 -0.99 22.70 2.80
C THR A 205 -2.21 23.39 3.37
N TYR A 206 -2.35 23.37 4.68
CA TYR A 206 -3.33 24.18 5.39
C TYR A 206 -2.84 25.61 5.48
N LYS A 207 -3.65 26.56 5.05
CA LYS A 207 -3.35 27.99 5.17
C LYS A 207 -4.35 28.67 6.07
N PHE A 208 -3.84 29.39 7.08
CA PHE A 208 -4.62 30.25 7.97
C PHE A 208 -3.91 31.59 8.13
N GLY A 209 -4.37 32.59 7.39
CA GLY A 209 -3.66 33.87 7.26
C GLY A 209 -2.28 33.66 6.66
N GLU A 210 -1.25 34.13 7.38
CA GLU A 210 0.17 33.97 6.98
C GLU A 210 0.77 32.61 7.39
N LYS A 211 0.11 31.85 8.25
CA LYS A 211 0.60 30.56 8.70
C LYS A 211 0.21 29.48 7.70
N ALA A 212 1.17 28.60 7.42
CA ALA A 212 0.96 27.43 6.59
C ALA A 212 1.54 26.20 7.29
N LYS A 213 0.84 25.08 7.16
CA LYS A 213 1.29 23.77 7.65
C LYS A 213 1.11 22.75 6.53
N GLU A 214 2.14 21.98 6.26
CA GLU A 214 2.13 20.96 5.21
C GLU A 214 2.08 19.57 5.82
N LEU A 215 1.22 18.72 5.27
CA LEU A 215 1.06 17.30 5.60
C LEU A 215 1.12 16.50 4.30
N SER A 216 1.60 15.29 4.36
CA SER A 216 1.35 14.32 3.29
C SER A 216 -0.01 13.66 3.48
N PHE A 217 -0.63 13.22 2.38
CA PHE A 217 -1.90 12.53 2.44
C PHE A 217 -1.94 11.32 1.50
N MET A 218 -2.81 10.39 1.84
CA MET A 218 -3.16 9.24 0.99
C MET A 218 -4.67 9.10 0.89
N LEU A 219 -5.13 8.66 -0.28
CA LEU A 219 -6.54 8.35 -0.53
C LEU A 219 -6.73 6.86 -0.78
N GLU A 220 -7.85 6.33 -0.29
CA GLU A 220 -8.33 4.99 -0.62
C GLU A 220 -9.78 5.10 -1.10
N ALA A 221 -9.95 5.33 -2.39
CA ALA A 221 -11.24 5.61 -3.02
C ALA A 221 -12.16 4.39 -3.06
N THR A 222 -11.60 3.18 -3.01
CA THR A 222 -12.36 1.93 -3.07
C THR A 222 -13.10 1.59 -1.76
N LYS A 223 -12.80 2.29 -0.67
CA LYS A 223 -13.45 2.08 0.63
C LYS A 223 -14.79 2.80 0.71
N LYS A 224 -15.68 2.31 1.59
CA LYS A 224 -16.97 2.95 1.84
C LYS A 224 -17.21 3.06 3.36
N PRO A 225 -17.14 4.29 3.92
CA PRO A 225 -16.76 5.56 3.28
C PRO A 225 -15.32 5.52 2.71
N GLN A 226 -15.03 6.37 1.72
CA GLN A 226 -13.67 6.55 1.19
C GLN A 226 -12.73 7.07 2.27
N TRP A 227 -11.45 6.65 2.23
CA TRP A 227 -10.49 6.98 3.27
C TRP A 227 -9.48 8.02 2.82
N ILE A 228 -9.15 8.92 3.74
CA ILE A 228 -8.07 9.88 3.62
C ILE A 228 -7.21 9.82 4.88
N ASP A 229 -5.92 9.64 4.72
CA ASP A 229 -4.95 9.61 5.80
C ASP A 229 -4.02 10.81 5.68
N LEU A 230 -3.84 11.53 6.78
CA LEU A 230 -2.96 12.69 6.86
C LEU A 230 -1.77 12.37 7.73
N THR A 231 -0.56 12.58 7.23
CA THR A 231 0.68 12.26 7.96
C THR A 231 1.54 13.50 8.17
N GLU A 232 1.96 13.71 9.41
CA GLU A 232 2.91 14.71 9.84
C GLU A 232 4.04 14.06 10.64
N GLY A 233 5.24 14.00 10.07
CA GLY A 233 6.32 13.24 10.68
C GLY A 233 5.93 11.77 10.86
N ASP A 234 5.96 11.29 12.11
CA ASP A 234 5.60 9.92 12.46
C ASP A 234 4.11 9.76 12.86
N LEU A 235 3.35 10.84 12.85
CA LEU A 235 1.95 10.84 13.26
C LEU A 235 1.02 10.76 12.05
N THR A 236 0.08 9.82 12.07
CA THR A 236 -0.95 9.68 11.04
C THR A 236 -2.33 9.84 11.65
N THR A 237 -3.14 10.68 11.04
CA THR A 237 -4.56 10.88 11.37
C THR A 237 -5.41 10.15 10.34
N LEU A 238 -6.24 9.21 10.81
CA LEU A 238 -7.04 8.34 9.95
C LEU A 238 -8.45 8.94 9.74
N GLY A 239 -8.73 9.44 8.55
CA GLY A 239 -9.98 10.11 8.22
C GLY A 239 -10.78 9.41 7.12
N ILE A 240 -11.94 9.98 6.84
CA ILE A 240 -12.79 9.64 5.70
C ILE A 240 -13.03 10.89 4.85
N TYR A 241 -13.24 10.69 3.54
CA TYR A 241 -13.59 11.79 2.65
C TYR A 241 -14.75 11.43 1.72
N LYS A 242 -15.35 12.46 1.15
CA LYS A 242 -16.28 12.39 0.05
C LYS A 242 -16.01 13.54 -0.89
N LEU A 243 -15.74 13.22 -2.16
CA LEU A 243 -15.46 14.20 -3.21
C LEU A 243 -16.60 14.18 -4.22
N GLU A 244 -17.32 15.29 -4.38
CA GLU A 244 -18.43 15.43 -5.30
C GLU A 244 -18.29 16.75 -6.07
N GLY A 245 -17.72 16.68 -7.27
CA GLY A 245 -17.42 17.87 -8.07
C GLY A 245 -16.54 18.86 -7.31
N ASP A 246 -17.07 20.06 -7.04
CA ASP A 246 -16.34 21.13 -6.32
C ASP A 246 -16.60 21.12 -4.81
N ASN A 247 -17.15 20.04 -4.26
CA ASN A 247 -17.36 19.87 -2.84
C ASN A 247 -16.48 18.74 -2.29
N LEU A 248 -15.73 19.03 -1.27
CA LEU A 248 -14.92 18.06 -0.54
C LEU A 248 -15.38 18.04 0.92
N LYS A 249 -15.79 16.89 1.40
CA LYS A 249 -16.16 16.66 2.79
C LYS A 249 -15.17 15.71 3.41
N VAL A 250 -14.63 16.08 4.57
CA VAL A 250 -13.67 15.24 5.31
C VAL A 250 -14.06 15.15 6.76
N CYS A 251 -13.79 14.00 7.38
CA CYS A 251 -14.00 13.80 8.80
C CYS A 251 -12.80 13.08 9.41
N PHE A 252 -12.28 13.63 10.51
CA PHE A 252 -11.10 13.13 11.20
C PHE A 252 -11.35 13.03 12.70
N PRO A 253 -10.69 12.10 13.43
CA PRO A 253 -10.60 12.22 14.88
C PRO A 253 -9.80 13.47 15.27
N GLU A 254 -10.18 14.14 16.34
CA GLU A 254 -9.55 15.40 16.80
C GLU A 254 -8.04 15.23 17.07
N VAL A 255 -7.66 14.09 17.58
CA VAL A 255 -6.26 13.84 17.98
C VAL A 255 -5.63 12.85 17.01
N PRO A 256 -4.45 13.15 16.44
CA PRO A 256 -3.66 12.19 15.71
C PRO A 256 -3.34 11.00 16.62
N GLN A 257 -3.80 9.81 16.24
CA GLN A 257 -3.70 8.62 17.09
C GLN A 257 -2.57 7.68 16.66
N GLY A 258 -1.83 8.05 15.61
CA GLY A 258 -0.83 7.19 15.00
C GLY A 258 -1.47 5.97 14.31
N PRO A 259 -0.67 4.97 13.89
CA PRO A 259 -1.13 3.85 13.07
C PRO A 259 -2.12 2.90 13.77
N LYS A 260 -2.30 3.01 15.09
CA LYS A 260 -3.28 2.25 15.88
C LYS A 260 -4.54 3.05 16.21
N GLY A 261 -4.69 4.24 15.65
CA GLY A 261 -5.83 5.11 15.86
C GLY A 261 -7.13 4.54 15.27
N LYS A 262 -8.24 5.06 15.74
CA LYS A 262 -9.55 4.75 15.16
C LYS A 262 -9.84 5.74 14.04
N ARG A 263 -10.35 5.23 12.92
CA ARG A 263 -10.84 6.03 11.80
C ARG A 263 -12.27 6.49 12.09
N SER A 264 -12.59 7.72 11.72
CA SER A 264 -13.99 8.16 11.63
C SER A 264 -14.79 7.24 10.72
N THR A 265 -16.00 6.89 11.11
CA THR A 265 -16.87 5.95 10.35
C THR A 265 -18.06 6.64 9.70
N ALA A 266 -18.35 7.88 10.10
CA ALA A 266 -19.45 8.69 9.59
C ALA A 266 -19.02 10.16 9.42
N PHE A 267 -19.68 10.88 8.52
CA PHE A 267 -19.49 12.32 8.33
C PHE A 267 -20.35 13.12 9.30
N GLU A 268 -20.05 12.99 10.57
CA GLU A 268 -20.77 13.66 11.65
C GLU A 268 -19.80 14.07 12.74
N SER A 269 -20.15 15.15 13.44
CA SER A 269 -19.48 15.59 14.65
C SER A 269 -20.52 15.62 15.75
N LYS A 270 -20.33 14.87 16.84
CA LYS A 270 -21.29 14.73 17.93
C LYS A 270 -20.72 15.27 19.24
N PRO A 271 -21.57 15.85 20.12
CA PRO A 271 -21.10 16.41 21.41
C PRO A 271 -20.37 15.40 22.30
N ASP A 272 -20.78 14.11 22.23
CA ASP A 272 -20.25 13.03 23.06
C ASP A 272 -19.42 12.00 22.28
N SER A 273 -19.21 12.21 20.97
CA SER A 273 -18.30 11.40 20.21
C SER A 273 -16.89 11.86 20.56
N VAL A 274 -16.02 10.88 20.82
CA VAL A 274 -14.61 11.16 21.05
C VAL A 274 -14.05 11.78 19.75
N ASN A 275 -14.30 13.08 19.61
CA ASN A 275 -13.48 14.04 18.88
C ASN A 275 -13.43 13.88 17.35
N ASP A 276 -14.57 13.81 16.67
CA ASP A 276 -14.60 13.87 15.22
C ASP A 276 -14.75 15.32 14.72
N ILE A 277 -13.75 15.78 13.98
CA ILE A 277 -13.77 17.06 13.30
C ILE A 277 -14.33 16.85 11.89
N LEU A 278 -15.45 17.49 11.60
CA LEU A 278 -16.07 17.49 10.29
C LEU A 278 -15.76 18.80 9.57
N ILE A 279 -15.18 18.72 8.37
CA ILE A 279 -14.83 19.89 7.55
C ILE A 279 -15.48 19.76 6.20
N ILE A 280 -16.14 20.83 5.74
CA ILE A 280 -16.72 20.94 4.40
C ILE A 280 -15.96 22.05 3.66
N LEU A 281 -15.47 21.69 2.49
CA LEU A 281 -14.67 22.60 1.67
C LEU A 281 -15.32 22.74 0.29
N LYS A 282 -15.13 23.89 -0.32
CA LYS A 282 -15.52 24.20 -1.68
C LYS A 282 -14.29 24.60 -2.50
N ARG A 283 -14.21 24.10 -3.71
CA ARG A 283 -13.11 24.43 -4.63
C ARG A 283 -13.11 25.93 -4.94
N GLU A 284 -11.97 26.55 -4.88
CA GLU A 284 -11.77 27.89 -5.45
C GLU A 284 -11.49 27.72 -6.95
N ILE A 285 -12.37 28.29 -7.75
CA ILE A 285 -12.17 28.39 -9.21
C ILE A 285 -11.31 29.65 -9.42
N PRO A 286 -10.20 29.58 -10.18
CA PRO A 286 -9.34 30.74 -10.46
C PRO A 286 -10.09 31.88 -11.11
#